data_ebc55e398f59c977e93b0cd46cc8db61
#
_entry.id   ebc55e398f59c977e93b0cd46cc8db61
#
_cell.length_a   1.000
_cell.length_b   1.000
_cell.length_c   1.000
_cell.angle_alpha   90.00
_cell.angle_beta   90.00
_cell.angle_gamma   90.00
#
_symmetry.space_group_name_H-M   'P 1'
#
loop_
_entity.id
_entity.type
_entity.pdbx_description
1 polymer ?
#
loop_
_entity_poly.entity_id
_entity_poly.type
_entity_poly.pdbx_seq_one_letter_code
_entity_poly.pdbx_strand_id
1 'polypeptide(L)'
;MLTDMNSKFQKEGLTFDDVLLIPAKSDVTPNMINLGTKLTKNIALNTPIMTAAMDTVTDSRMAIAIAREGGIGIIHKNMTIEQQAEEVDKVKRSENGVIVDPFSLTEDHIVADADELMGKFRISGVPIVDGSGKLVGIITNRDMRFLTDFNAKISEVMTKENLITAPVGTTLAQAQDILRAHKIEKLPIVDEGGYLKGLITIKDIEKSVQYPNSARDSKGRLLCGAAIGVTANVLDRAKALIEAQADVLVLDSAHGHSANILKCLSMVKEAYPDTPVIAGNIATAEAAEDLIKAGADCVKVGIGPGSICTTRVVAGIGVPQITAVYDVACVAQKYGIPVIADGGIKYSGDIVKALAAGANVVMLGSLLAGCAEAPGETEIYQGRQFKVYRGMGSLGAMANGSTDRYFQEGAKKLVPEGVEGRVPFKGPVADTIFQLVGGIRSGMGYCGCPDIPTLHEKAQFIRITGAGLKESHPHDIYITKEAPNYSTQI
;
A
#
# COMPACT_ATOMS: atom_id res chain seq x y z
N MET A 1 42.92 17.32 8.25
CA MET A 1 43.92 16.22 8.18
C MET A 1 43.18 14.95 7.86
N LEU A 2 43.63 14.16 6.88
CA LEU A 2 43.12 12.81 6.62
C LEU A 2 43.77 11.90 7.66
N THR A 3 43.06 11.57 8.72
CA THR A 3 43.63 10.99 9.94
C THR A 3 43.74 9.47 9.93
N ASP A 4 43.05 8.75 9.07
CA ASP A 4 43.23 7.31 8.85
C ASP A 4 42.46 6.88 7.59
N MET A 5 43.10 6.33 6.60
CA MET A 5 42.43 5.81 5.40
C MET A 5 41.48 4.64 5.74
N ASN A 6 41.80 3.80 6.72
CA ASN A 6 41.00 2.66 7.12
C ASN A 6 39.66 3.06 7.78
N SER A 7 39.61 4.23 8.42
CA SER A 7 38.36 4.73 9.03
C SER A 7 37.40 5.32 8.00
N LYS A 8 37.90 5.72 6.83
CA LYS A 8 37.13 6.35 5.75
C LYS A 8 36.46 5.32 4.83
N PHE A 9 37.06 4.14 4.65
CA PHE A 9 36.54 3.02 3.86
C PHE A 9 36.05 1.92 4.80
N GLN A 10 34.76 1.95 5.17
CA GLN A 10 34.24 1.12 6.25
C GLN A 10 34.15 -0.36 5.90
N LYS A 11 33.44 -0.71 4.84
CA LYS A 11 33.22 -2.11 4.45
C LYS A 11 32.75 -2.21 3.00
N GLU A 12 32.79 -3.44 2.47
CA GLU A 12 32.18 -3.76 1.19
C GLU A 12 30.65 -3.75 1.32
N GLY A 13 29.97 -3.05 0.41
CA GLY A 13 28.50 -3.03 0.32
C GLY A 13 28.01 -4.08 -0.67
N LEU A 14 26.96 -4.80 -0.31
CA LEU A 14 26.35 -5.87 -1.11
C LEU A 14 24.94 -5.47 -1.55
N THR A 15 24.63 -5.70 -2.82
CA THR A 15 23.28 -5.61 -3.37
C THR A 15 22.67 -6.99 -3.62
N PHE A 16 21.43 -7.07 -4.15
CA PHE A 16 20.76 -8.34 -4.43
C PHE A 16 21.52 -9.24 -5.39
N ASP A 17 22.25 -8.66 -6.33
CA ASP A 17 23.01 -9.39 -7.34
C ASP A 17 24.36 -9.95 -6.81
N ASP A 18 24.79 -9.53 -5.63
CA ASP A 18 26.06 -9.97 -5.01
C ASP A 18 25.91 -11.19 -4.11
N VAL A 19 24.67 -11.64 -3.86
CA VAL A 19 24.39 -12.71 -2.89
C VAL A 19 23.32 -13.68 -3.40
N LEU A 20 23.40 -14.93 -2.91
CA LEU A 20 22.32 -15.91 -2.98
C LEU A 20 22.01 -16.42 -1.57
N LEU A 21 20.80 -16.94 -1.37
CA LEU A 21 20.44 -17.67 -0.16
C LEU A 21 20.88 -19.13 -0.28
N ILE A 22 21.43 -19.68 0.80
CA ILE A 22 21.88 -21.05 0.86
C ILE A 22 20.67 -21.95 1.15
N PRO A 23 20.41 -23.00 0.33
CA PRO A 23 19.36 -23.97 0.61
C PRO A 23 19.62 -24.69 1.93
N ALA A 24 18.57 -24.93 2.71
CA ALA A 24 18.63 -25.65 3.97
C ALA A 24 17.71 -26.89 3.95
N LYS A 25 17.89 -27.80 4.93
CA LYS A 25 16.92 -28.86 5.13
C LYS A 25 15.54 -28.29 5.37
N SER A 26 14.55 -28.75 4.62
CA SER A 26 13.19 -28.23 4.68
C SER A 26 12.18 -29.34 4.89
N ASP A 27 11.30 -29.13 5.86
CA ASP A 27 10.10 -29.92 6.08
C ASP A 27 8.84 -29.11 5.70
N VAL A 28 9.01 -27.96 5.01
CA VAL A 28 7.94 -27.01 4.61
C VAL A 28 7.78 -26.99 3.10
N THR A 29 6.55 -27.11 2.64
CA THR A 29 6.18 -26.89 1.24
C THR A 29 5.65 -25.46 1.04
N PRO A 30 5.66 -24.92 -0.19
CA PRO A 30 5.18 -23.56 -0.46
C PRO A 30 3.77 -23.25 0.08
N ASN A 31 2.88 -24.27 0.12
CA ASN A 31 1.50 -24.11 0.59
C ASN A 31 1.40 -23.94 2.13
N MET A 32 2.43 -24.35 2.87
CA MET A 32 2.47 -24.27 4.33
C MET A 32 3.04 -22.94 4.82
N ILE A 33 3.56 -22.10 3.92
CA ILE A 33 4.28 -20.88 4.27
C ILE A 33 3.32 -19.75 4.54
N ASN A 34 3.45 -19.14 5.73
CA ASN A 34 2.73 -17.94 6.13
C ASN A 34 3.55 -16.71 5.79
N LEU A 35 2.98 -15.83 4.95
CA LEU A 35 3.59 -14.55 4.54
C LEU A 35 3.15 -13.38 5.41
N GLY A 36 2.31 -13.63 6.43
CA GLY A 36 1.87 -12.60 7.37
C GLY A 36 3.04 -11.90 8.04
N THR A 37 3.01 -10.57 8.08
CA THR A 37 4.09 -9.75 8.61
C THR A 37 3.56 -8.51 9.31
N LYS A 38 4.39 -7.86 10.12
CA LYS A 38 4.08 -6.58 10.76
C LYS A 38 4.61 -5.43 9.92
N LEU A 39 3.74 -4.47 9.61
CA LEU A 39 4.13 -3.18 9.02
C LEU A 39 4.46 -2.15 10.09
N THR A 40 3.66 -2.14 11.16
CA THR A 40 3.90 -1.37 12.37
C THR A 40 3.56 -2.24 13.58
N LYS A 41 3.69 -1.71 14.78
CA LYS A 41 3.31 -2.44 15.99
C LYS A 41 1.83 -2.90 15.96
N ASN A 42 0.96 -2.10 15.34
CA ASN A 42 -0.50 -2.30 15.34
C ASN A 42 -1.07 -2.70 13.98
N ILE A 43 -0.28 -2.66 12.90
CA ILE A 43 -0.74 -2.99 11.54
C ILE A 43 0.00 -4.24 11.07
N ALA A 44 -0.77 -5.25 10.67
CA ALA A 44 -0.26 -6.47 10.04
C ALA A 44 -0.69 -6.53 8.58
N LEU A 45 0.14 -7.11 7.73
CA LEU A 45 -0.16 -7.43 6.34
C LEU A 45 -0.16 -8.95 6.15
N ASN A 46 -1.00 -9.44 5.23
CA ASN A 46 -1.06 -10.85 4.86
C ASN A 46 -0.04 -11.20 3.77
N THR A 47 0.45 -10.19 3.05
CA THR A 47 1.51 -10.29 2.03
C THR A 47 2.54 -9.18 2.31
N PRO A 48 3.85 -9.47 2.34
CA PRO A 48 4.89 -8.50 2.74
C PRO A 48 5.22 -7.50 1.63
N ILE A 49 4.20 -6.97 0.96
CA ILE A 49 4.35 -6.08 -0.21
C ILE A 49 3.59 -4.77 0.02
N MET A 50 4.28 -3.68 -0.25
CA MET A 50 3.76 -2.31 -0.23
C MET A 50 4.01 -1.66 -1.59
N THR A 51 3.08 -0.82 -2.08
CA THR A 51 3.30 -0.06 -3.31
C THR A 51 3.95 1.29 -3.04
N ALA A 52 4.84 1.72 -3.93
CA ALA A 52 5.57 2.97 -3.76
C ALA A 52 4.66 4.21 -3.91
N ALA A 53 4.90 5.21 -3.05
CA ALA A 53 4.18 6.48 -3.06
C ALA A 53 4.62 7.39 -4.23
N MET A 54 4.39 6.93 -5.46
CA MET A 54 4.81 7.61 -6.69
C MET A 54 3.61 7.89 -7.58
N ASP A 55 3.60 9.05 -8.22
CA ASP A 55 2.49 9.54 -9.05
C ASP A 55 2.23 8.72 -10.32
N THR A 56 3.09 7.78 -10.64
CA THR A 56 2.92 6.79 -11.72
C THR A 56 2.74 5.36 -11.20
N VAL A 57 2.60 5.16 -9.88
CA VAL A 57 2.47 3.82 -9.28
C VAL A 57 1.19 3.68 -8.45
N THR A 58 0.89 4.61 -7.53
CA THR A 58 -0.15 4.40 -6.52
C THR A 58 -1.14 5.56 -6.41
N ASP A 59 -2.31 5.36 -6.95
CA ASP A 59 -3.57 6.06 -6.63
C ASP A 59 -4.52 5.10 -5.88
N SER A 60 -5.78 5.48 -5.70
CA SER A 60 -6.80 4.63 -5.06
C SER A 60 -7.02 3.30 -5.78
N ARG A 61 -6.91 3.24 -7.12
CA ARG A 61 -7.10 2.00 -7.88
C ARG A 61 -6.04 0.97 -7.55
N MET A 62 -4.76 1.38 -7.56
CA MET A 62 -3.65 0.52 -7.17
C MET A 62 -3.72 0.16 -5.69
N ALA A 63 -4.06 1.11 -4.81
CA ALA A 63 -4.16 0.86 -3.37
C ALA A 63 -5.26 -0.17 -3.04
N ILE A 64 -6.41 -0.10 -3.69
CA ILE A 64 -7.47 -1.10 -3.56
C ILE A 64 -6.99 -2.48 -4.03
N ALA A 65 -6.36 -2.53 -5.20
CA ALA A 65 -5.96 -3.78 -5.80
C ALA A 65 -4.89 -4.50 -4.97
N ILE A 66 -3.86 -3.78 -4.49
CA ILE A 66 -2.82 -4.38 -3.64
C ILE A 66 -3.34 -4.79 -2.25
N ALA A 67 -4.29 -4.05 -1.67
CA ALA A 67 -4.89 -4.41 -0.39
C ALA A 67 -5.73 -5.69 -0.50
N ARG A 68 -6.39 -5.95 -1.64
CA ARG A 68 -7.08 -7.21 -1.94
C ARG A 68 -6.13 -8.40 -1.96
N GLU A 69 -4.91 -8.21 -2.40
CA GLU A 69 -3.85 -9.23 -2.42
C GLU A 69 -3.10 -9.35 -1.09
N GLY A 70 -3.53 -8.64 -0.05
CA GLY A 70 -2.98 -8.73 1.31
C GLY A 70 -1.84 -7.77 1.62
N GLY A 71 -1.48 -6.90 0.69
CA GLY A 71 -0.49 -5.83 0.87
C GLY A 71 -1.11 -4.50 1.28
N ILE A 72 -0.39 -3.39 1.07
CA ILE A 72 -0.88 -2.03 1.34
C ILE A 72 -0.41 -1.06 0.25
N GLY A 73 -1.30 -0.18 -0.19
CA GLY A 73 -0.98 0.92 -1.09
C GLY A 73 -0.71 2.22 -0.34
N ILE A 74 0.32 2.97 -0.79
CA ILE A 74 0.63 4.28 -0.24
C ILE A 74 0.29 5.35 -1.28
N ILE A 75 -0.78 6.10 -1.02
CA ILE A 75 -1.21 7.19 -1.90
C ILE A 75 -0.14 8.28 -1.94
N HIS A 76 0.27 8.65 -3.16
CA HIS A 76 1.30 9.67 -3.35
C HIS A 76 0.82 11.08 -2.99
N LYS A 77 1.76 11.99 -2.71
CA LYS A 77 1.46 13.37 -2.30
C LYS A 77 1.52 14.42 -3.42
N ASN A 78 1.83 14.02 -4.67
CA ASN A 78 1.86 14.92 -5.83
C ASN A 78 0.45 15.31 -6.28
N MET A 79 -0.31 15.89 -5.38
CA MET A 79 -1.67 16.38 -5.54
C MET A 79 -2.04 17.30 -4.38
N THR A 80 -3.17 17.98 -4.45
CA THR A 80 -3.62 18.82 -3.33
C THR A 80 -3.96 17.96 -2.10
N ILE A 81 -4.08 18.60 -0.94
CA ILE A 81 -4.44 17.90 0.32
C ILE A 81 -5.81 17.23 0.16
N GLU A 82 -6.77 17.96 -0.42
CA GLU A 82 -8.15 17.52 -0.63
C GLU A 82 -8.21 16.32 -1.59
N GLN A 83 -7.48 16.40 -2.70
CA GLN A 83 -7.40 15.29 -3.67
C GLN A 83 -6.80 14.02 -3.05
N GLN A 84 -5.73 14.17 -2.25
CA GLN A 84 -5.11 13.02 -1.59
C GLN A 84 -6.04 12.39 -0.54
N ALA A 85 -6.74 13.21 0.24
CA ALA A 85 -7.74 12.75 1.18
C ALA A 85 -8.91 12.03 0.48
N GLU A 86 -9.36 12.55 -0.69
CA GLU A 86 -10.38 11.90 -1.52
C GLU A 86 -9.90 10.52 -2.04
N GLU A 87 -8.64 10.41 -2.47
CA GLU A 87 -8.08 9.11 -2.88
C GLU A 87 -8.05 8.09 -1.73
N VAL A 88 -7.69 8.51 -0.53
CA VAL A 88 -7.77 7.67 0.68
C VAL A 88 -9.22 7.26 0.96
N ASP A 89 -10.16 8.21 0.93
CA ASP A 89 -11.59 7.94 1.17
C ASP A 89 -12.15 6.92 0.15
N LYS A 90 -11.74 7.01 -1.14
CA LYS A 90 -12.10 6.02 -2.17
C LYS A 90 -11.66 4.61 -1.79
N VAL A 91 -10.45 4.44 -1.24
CA VAL A 91 -9.98 3.14 -0.76
C VAL A 91 -10.79 2.66 0.43
N LYS A 92 -10.99 3.51 1.43
CA LYS A 92 -11.69 3.17 2.67
C LYS A 92 -13.17 2.83 2.43
N ARG A 93 -13.79 3.39 1.38
CA ARG A 93 -15.19 3.09 0.98
C ARG A 93 -15.31 1.98 -0.05
N SER A 94 -14.22 1.52 -0.67
CA SER A 94 -14.28 0.53 -1.76
C SER A 94 -14.80 -0.82 -1.31
N GLU A 95 -14.49 -1.21 -0.09
CA GLU A 95 -14.93 -2.46 0.53
C GLU A 95 -15.12 -2.26 2.04
N ASN A 96 -16.28 -2.64 2.51
CA ASN A 96 -16.61 -2.62 3.92
C ASN A 96 -17.08 -4.01 4.34
N GLY A 97 -16.65 -4.49 5.49
CA GLY A 97 -17.28 -5.65 6.10
C GLY A 97 -18.66 -5.27 6.61
N VAL A 98 -18.68 -4.26 7.47
CA VAL A 98 -19.87 -3.53 7.91
C VAL A 98 -19.61 -2.07 7.61
N ILE A 99 -20.42 -1.43 6.76
CA ILE A 99 -20.35 0.01 6.54
C ILE A 99 -20.78 0.67 7.85
N VAL A 100 -19.85 1.24 8.59
CA VAL A 100 -20.12 2.01 9.81
C VAL A 100 -20.53 3.41 9.38
N ASP A 101 -21.58 3.97 9.98
CA ASP A 101 -22.17 5.25 9.63
C ASP A 101 -22.49 5.37 8.12
N PRO A 102 -23.40 4.51 7.60
CA PRO A 102 -23.77 4.55 6.20
C PRO A 102 -24.45 5.87 5.86
N PHE A 103 -24.30 6.31 4.60
CA PHE A 103 -25.12 7.40 4.11
C PHE A 103 -26.59 7.10 4.37
N SER A 104 -27.29 8.05 4.96
CA SER A 104 -28.72 7.98 5.22
C SER A 104 -29.40 9.27 4.81
N LEU A 105 -30.67 9.20 4.48
CA LEU A 105 -31.53 10.35 4.21
C LEU A 105 -32.72 10.29 5.18
N THR A 106 -33.49 11.35 5.26
CA THR A 106 -34.73 11.40 6.03
C THR A 106 -35.96 11.21 5.14
N GLU A 107 -37.09 10.89 5.74
CA GLU A 107 -38.36 10.67 5.05
C GLU A 107 -38.84 11.88 4.23
N ASP A 108 -38.39 13.10 4.61
CA ASP A 108 -38.80 14.35 3.98
C ASP A 108 -38.02 14.70 2.70
N HIS A 109 -36.90 14.00 2.45
CA HIS A 109 -36.17 14.14 1.20
C HIS A 109 -36.98 13.59 0.03
N ILE A 110 -36.64 14.06 -1.18
CA ILE A 110 -37.24 13.58 -2.43
C ILE A 110 -36.40 12.45 -3.06
N VAL A 111 -37.01 11.68 -3.94
CA VAL A 111 -36.34 10.56 -4.63
C VAL A 111 -35.12 11.05 -5.42
N ALA A 112 -35.15 12.25 -5.99
CA ALA A 112 -34.01 12.84 -6.69
C ALA A 112 -32.77 12.94 -5.77
N ASP A 113 -32.93 13.30 -4.50
CA ASP A 113 -31.80 13.37 -3.55
C ASP A 113 -31.15 12.00 -3.34
N ALA A 114 -32.00 10.94 -3.30
CA ALA A 114 -31.50 9.57 -3.18
C ALA A 114 -30.79 9.11 -4.45
N ASP A 115 -31.28 9.44 -5.64
CA ASP A 115 -30.68 9.11 -6.93
C ASP A 115 -29.35 9.84 -7.11
N GLU A 116 -29.27 11.13 -6.79
CA GLU A 116 -28.02 11.91 -6.80
C GLU A 116 -26.98 11.30 -5.85
N LEU A 117 -27.37 10.99 -4.62
CA LEU A 117 -26.49 10.35 -3.62
C LEU A 117 -25.99 9.00 -4.10
N MET A 118 -26.89 8.17 -4.64
CA MET A 118 -26.54 6.85 -5.18
C MET A 118 -25.60 6.96 -6.39
N GLY A 119 -25.86 7.91 -7.30
CA GLY A 119 -25.01 8.17 -8.45
C GLY A 119 -23.61 8.65 -8.06
N LYS A 120 -23.54 9.65 -7.18
CA LYS A 120 -22.29 10.25 -6.70
C LYS A 120 -21.38 9.23 -6.01
N PHE A 121 -21.95 8.36 -5.17
CA PHE A 121 -21.17 7.39 -4.39
C PHE A 121 -21.22 5.97 -4.96
N ARG A 122 -21.87 5.76 -6.12
CA ARG A 122 -22.01 4.45 -6.80
C ARG A 122 -22.57 3.36 -5.88
N ILE A 123 -23.51 3.74 -5.03
CA ILE A 123 -24.24 2.83 -4.14
C ILE A 123 -25.63 2.54 -4.73
N SER A 124 -26.25 1.43 -4.36
CA SER A 124 -27.50 0.96 -4.92
C SER A 124 -28.66 0.99 -3.93
N GLY A 125 -28.52 1.71 -2.81
CA GLY A 125 -29.58 1.91 -1.83
C GLY A 125 -29.08 2.65 -0.61
N VAL A 126 -29.99 3.36 0.02
CA VAL A 126 -29.76 4.27 1.15
C VAL A 126 -30.75 3.95 2.26
N PRO A 127 -30.28 3.68 3.49
CA PRO A 127 -31.14 3.63 4.67
C PRO A 127 -31.82 4.98 4.93
N ILE A 128 -33.07 4.94 5.35
CA ILE A 128 -33.84 6.14 5.69
C ILE A 128 -34.04 6.16 7.20
N VAL A 129 -33.76 7.29 7.81
CA VAL A 129 -33.86 7.51 9.25
C VAL A 129 -34.83 8.64 9.56
N ASP A 130 -35.39 8.62 10.77
CA ASP A 130 -36.15 9.76 11.28
C ASP A 130 -35.21 10.88 11.79
N GLY A 131 -35.77 11.98 12.27
CA GLY A 131 -35.02 13.11 12.81
C GLY A 131 -34.17 12.80 14.04
N SER A 132 -34.33 11.62 14.66
CA SER A 132 -33.53 11.14 15.78
C SER A 132 -32.39 10.21 15.35
N GLY A 133 -32.37 9.76 14.09
CA GLY A 133 -31.41 8.78 13.56
C GLY A 133 -31.87 7.32 13.68
N LYS A 134 -33.13 7.09 14.03
CA LYS A 134 -33.73 5.75 14.07
C LYS A 134 -34.10 5.30 12.65
N LEU A 135 -33.82 4.05 12.33
CA LEU A 135 -34.12 3.48 11.02
C LEU A 135 -35.62 3.36 10.82
N VAL A 136 -36.15 3.94 9.75
CA VAL A 136 -37.61 3.91 9.39
C VAL A 136 -37.86 3.28 8.01
N GLY A 137 -36.85 3.15 7.16
CA GLY A 137 -36.98 2.58 5.84
C GLY A 137 -35.66 2.36 5.12
N ILE A 138 -35.77 1.88 3.92
CA ILE A 138 -34.67 1.80 2.96
C ILE A 138 -35.17 2.09 1.55
N ILE A 139 -34.44 2.89 0.79
CA ILE A 139 -34.71 3.12 -0.63
C ILE A 139 -33.57 2.51 -1.47
N THR A 140 -33.91 1.82 -2.54
CA THR A 140 -32.95 1.12 -3.39
C THR A 140 -33.23 1.39 -4.86
N ASN A 141 -32.27 1.07 -5.74
CA ASN A 141 -32.50 1.14 -7.19
C ASN A 141 -33.70 0.31 -7.66
N ARG A 142 -34.08 -0.74 -6.90
CA ARG A 142 -35.27 -1.55 -7.22
C ARG A 142 -36.55 -0.75 -7.00
N ASP A 143 -36.61 0.04 -5.93
CA ASP A 143 -37.78 0.86 -5.59
C ASP A 143 -37.96 2.02 -6.60
N MET A 144 -36.86 2.52 -7.15
CA MET A 144 -36.84 3.65 -8.10
C MET A 144 -36.98 3.22 -9.57
N ARG A 145 -36.85 1.93 -9.91
CA ARG A 145 -36.62 1.42 -11.27
C ARG A 145 -37.67 1.83 -12.30
N PHE A 146 -38.91 1.99 -11.88
CA PHE A 146 -40.03 2.33 -12.76
C PHE A 146 -40.70 3.66 -12.37
N LEU A 147 -40.05 4.46 -11.52
CA LEU A 147 -40.56 5.75 -11.12
C LEU A 147 -40.41 6.75 -12.26
N THR A 148 -41.45 7.54 -12.47
CA THR A 148 -41.48 8.64 -13.44
C THR A 148 -41.40 10.01 -12.75
N ASP A 149 -41.78 10.10 -11.48
CA ASP A 149 -41.72 11.32 -10.68
C ASP A 149 -40.64 11.22 -9.60
N PHE A 150 -39.52 11.86 -9.84
CA PHE A 150 -38.41 11.94 -8.90
C PHE A 150 -38.57 13.06 -7.84
N ASN A 151 -39.64 13.87 -7.93
CA ASN A 151 -40.00 14.87 -6.91
C ASN A 151 -40.87 14.27 -5.80
N ALA A 152 -41.30 13.02 -5.94
CA ALA A 152 -42.03 12.30 -4.88
C ALA A 152 -41.20 12.22 -3.60
N LYS A 153 -41.85 12.26 -2.43
CA LYS A 153 -41.17 12.05 -1.15
C LYS A 153 -40.65 10.63 -1.03
N ILE A 154 -39.47 10.46 -0.43
CA ILE A 154 -38.88 9.14 -0.16
C ILE A 154 -39.84 8.27 0.65
N SER A 155 -40.58 8.86 1.62
CA SER A 155 -41.58 8.15 2.43
C SER A 155 -42.70 7.45 1.65
N GLU A 156 -42.97 7.86 0.41
CA GLU A 156 -43.98 7.27 -0.47
C GLU A 156 -43.45 6.08 -1.26
N VAL A 157 -42.14 5.99 -1.44
CA VAL A 157 -41.47 5.04 -2.34
C VAL A 157 -40.62 4.00 -1.60
N MET A 158 -40.06 4.38 -0.45
CA MET A 158 -39.18 3.50 0.34
C MET A 158 -39.86 2.21 0.82
N THR A 159 -39.07 1.16 0.96
CA THR A 159 -39.50 -0.02 1.71
C THR A 159 -39.47 0.31 3.21
N LYS A 160 -40.65 0.28 3.88
CA LYS A 160 -40.82 0.55 5.32
C LYS A 160 -41.50 -0.58 6.11
N GLU A 161 -42.24 -1.43 5.42
CA GLU A 161 -42.90 -2.59 6.05
C GLU A 161 -41.97 -3.81 6.01
N ASN A 162 -42.00 -4.61 7.09
CA ASN A 162 -41.17 -5.81 7.22
C ASN A 162 -39.67 -5.59 6.99
N LEU A 163 -39.14 -4.45 7.46
CA LEU A 163 -37.71 -4.14 7.40
C LEU A 163 -36.91 -5.23 8.12
N ILE A 164 -36.04 -5.88 7.36
CA ILE A 164 -35.12 -6.87 7.93
C ILE A 164 -33.88 -6.12 8.37
N THR A 165 -33.53 -6.25 9.65
CA THR A 165 -32.38 -5.64 10.30
C THR A 165 -31.59 -6.69 11.07
N ALA A 166 -30.36 -6.37 11.47
CA ALA A 166 -29.57 -7.20 12.37
C ALA A 166 -28.91 -6.33 13.47
N PRO A 167 -28.58 -6.91 14.62
CA PRO A 167 -27.97 -6.17 15.72
C PRO A 167 -26.49 -5.85 15.43
N VAL A 168 -25.95 -4.85 16.15
CA VAL A 168 -24.52 -4.56 16.18
C VAL A 168 -23.74 -5.82 16.61
N GLY A 169 -22.64 -6.12 15.92
CA GLY A 169 -21.84 -7.33 16.16
C GLY A 169 -22.20 -8.52 15.25
N THR A 170 -23.21 -8.39 14.38
CA THR A 170 -23.53 -9.41 13.36
C THR A 170 -22.32 -9.65 12.46
N THR A 171 -21.90 -10.92 12.38
CA THR A 171 -20.79 -11.32 11.49
C THR A 171 -21.23 -11.38 10.03
N LEU A 172 -20.27 -11.31 9.09
CA LEU A 172 -20.57 -11.42 7.65
C LEU A 172 -21.23 -12.76 7.30
N ALA A 173 -20.87 -13.86 7.97
CA ALA A 173 -21.51 -15.16 7.77
C ALA A 173 -22.98 -15.15 8.21
N GLN A 174 -23.29 -14.60 9.39
CA GLN A 174 -24.67 -14.43 9.85
C GLN A 174 -25.46 -13.50 8.91
N ALA A 175 -24.84 -12.39 8.48
CA ALA A 175 -25.47 -11.48 7.53
C ALA A 175 -25.78 -12.17 6.20
N GLN A 176 -24.88 -13.01 5.69
CA GLN A 176 -25.09 -13.80 4.48
C GLN A 176 -26.32 -14.72 4.59
N ASP A 177 -26.49 -15.40 5.73
CA ASP A 177 -27.63 -16.27 5.96
C ASP A 177 -28.96 -15.48 6.00
N ILE A 178 -28.95 -14.29 6.65
CA ILE A 178 -30.14 -13.41 6.71
C ILE A 178 -30.47 -12.88 5.30
N LEU A 179 -29.48 -12.33 4.57
CA LEU A 179 -29.69 -11.82 3.22
C LEU A 179 -30.25 -12.89 2.28
N ARG A 180 -29.72 -14.13 2.37
CA ARG A 180 -30.18 -15.29 1.59
C ARG A 180 -31.61 -15.70 1.95
N ALA A 181 -31.92 -15.83 3.26
CA ALA A 181 -33.22 -16.26 3.74
C ALA A 181 -34.33 -15.30 3.33
N HIS A 182 -34.06 -13.99 3.38
CA HIS A 182 -35.04 -12.94 3.08
C HIS A 182 -34.95 -12.42 1.62
N LYS A 183 -34.01 -12.93 0.81
CA LYS A 183 -33.80 -12.54 -0.60
C LYS A 183 -33.59 -11.03 -0.77
N ILE A 184 -32.86 -10.41 0.18
CA ILE A 184 -32.52 -8.99 0.17
C ILE A 184 -31.01 -8.81 -0.11
N GLU A 185 -30.62 -7.63 -0.62
CA GLU A 185 -29.23 -7.32 -0.99
C GLU A 185 -28.53 -6.43 0.05
N LYS A 186 -29.29 -5.87 0.98
CA LYS A 186 -28.80 -4.90 1.98
C LYS A 186 -29.44 -5.20 3.33
N LEU A 187 -28.60 -5.21 4.35
CA LEU A 187 -28.99 -5.51 5.72
C LEU A 187 -28.56 -4.35 6.62
N PRO A 188 -29.49 -3.45 7.00
CA PRO A 188 -29.20 -2.43 7.99
C PRO A 188 -28.86 -3.05 9.34
N ILE A 189 -27.83 -2.50 9.99
CA ILE A 189 -27.41 -2.88 11.34
C ILE A 189 -27.89 -1.78 12.30
N VAL A 190 -28.63 -2.19 13.31
CA VAL A 190 -29.21 -1.28 14.30
C VAL A 190 -28.80 -1.67 15.72
N ASP A 191 -28.83 -0.70 16.62
CA ASP A 191 -28.69 -0.97 18.05
C ASP A 191 -30.05 -1.40 18.69
N GLU A 192 -30.05 -1.64 20.01
CA GLU A 192 -31.24 -2.05 20.76
C GLU A 192 -32.37 -1.00 20.69
N GLY A 193 -32.06 0.27 20.46
CA GLY A 193 -33.02 1.36 20.28
C GLY A 193 -33.58 1.47 18.86
N GLY A 194 -33.05 0.69 17.91
CA GLY A 194 -33.38 0.78 16.49
C GLY A 194 -32.66 1.87 15.72
N TYR A 195 -31.61 2.49 16.31
CA TYR A 195 -30.80 3.49 15.64
C TYR A 195 -29.84 2.86 14.64
N LEU A 196 -29.73 3.45 13.47
CA LEU A 196 -28.82 2.97 12.40
C LEU A 196 -27.37 3.07 12.85
N LYS A 197 -26.63 1.95 12.80
CA LYS A 197 -25.21 1.86 13.16
C LYS A 197 -24.36 1.33 12.02
N GLY A 198 -24.98 0.71 11.03
CA GLY A 198 -24.22 0.17 9.90
C GLY A 198 -25.12 -0.38 8.80
N LEU A 199 -24.46 -0.81 7.73
CA LEU A 199 -25.09 -1.46 6.58
C LEU A 199 -24.16 -2.57 6.08
N ILE A 200 -24.69 -3.77 5.86
CA ILE A 200 -23.99 -4.87 5.18
C ILE A 200 -24.67 -5.10 3.84
N THR A 201 -23.89 -5.22 2.78
CA THR A 201 -24.44 -5.54 1.45
C THR A 201 -23.95 -6.89 0.95
N ILE A 202 -24.70 -7.50 0.04
CA ILE A 202 -24.30 -8.77 -0.59
C ILE A 202 -22.95 -8.62 -1.33
N LYS A 203 -22.69 -7.43 -1.94
CA LYS A 203 -21.42 -7.13 -2.61
C LYS A 203 -20.22 -7.16 -1.67
N ASP A 204 -20.39 -6.73 -0.42
CA ASP A 204 -19.29 -6.75 0.57
C ASP A 204 -18.96 -8.19 0.97
N ILE A 205 -19.98 -9.04 1.08
CA ILE A 205 -19.80 -10.47 1.35
C ILE A 205 -19.14 -11.17 0.15
N GLU A 206 -19.64 -10.94 -1.07
CA GLU A 206 -19.03 -11.49 -2.29
C GLU A 206 -17.56 -11.12 -2.43
N LYS A 207 -17.21 -9.86 -2.16
CA LYS A 207 -15.81 -9.39 -2.18
C LYS A 207 -14.97 -10.04 -1.09
N SER A 208 -15.53 -10.24 0.10
CA SER A 208 -14.82 -10.93 1.19
C SER A 208 -14.52 -12.39 0.82
N VAL A 209 -15.42 -13.06 0.12
CA VAL A 209 -15.22 -14.44 -0.39
C VAL A 209 -14.24 -14.44 -1.56
N GLN A 210 -14.33 -13.46 -2.45
CA GLN A 210 -13.45 -13.34 -3.63
C GLN A 210 -12.00 -13.01 -3.25
N TYR A 211 -11.80 -12.18 -2.20
CA TYR A 211 -10.48 -11.71 -1.75
C TYR A 211 -10.22 -12.09 -0.29
N PRO A 212 -10.09 -13.39 0.02
CA PRO A 212 -9.93 -13.85 1.40
C PRO A 212 -8.62 -13.42 2.06
N ASN A 213 -7.62 -13.06 1.24
CA ASN A 213 -6.30 -12.61 1.71
C ASN A 213 -6.21 -11.08 1.91
N SER A 214 -7.30 -10.33 1.73
CA SER A 214 -7.28 -8.86 1.81
C SER A 214 -6.71 -8.36 3.13
N ALA A 215 -5.88 -7.32 3.07
CA ALA A 215 -5.40 -6.60 4.24
C ALA A 215 -6.48 -5.60 4.69
N ARG A 216 -7.01 -5.78 5.90
CA ARG A 216 -8.14 -5.02 6.43
C ARG A 216 -7.86 -4.45 7.81
N ASP A 217 -8.48 -3.30 8.09
CA ASP A 217 -8.49 -2.69 9.40
C ASP A 217 -9.48 -3.40 10.34
N SER A 218 -9.54 -2.97 11.59
CA SER A 218 -10.45 -3.52 12.60
C SER A 218 -11.95 -3.34 12.28
N LYS A 219 -12.28 -2.44 11.34
CA LYS A 219 -13.64 -2.21 10.83
C LYS A 219 -13.95 -3.02 9.57
N GLY A 220 -13.02 -3.87 9.11
CA GLY A 220 -13.16 -4.70 7.91
C GLY A 220 -12.92 -3.96 6.59
N ARG A 221 -12.43 -2.72 6.61
CA ARG A 221 -12.12 -1.92 5.42
C ARG A 221 -10.69 -2.18 4.96
N LEU A 222 -10.43 -1.98 3.67
CA LEU A 222 -9.08 -2.16 3.11
C LEU A 222 -8.07 -1.20 3.78
N LEU A 223 -6.87 -1.72 4.05
CA LEU A 223 -5.77 -0.91 4.55
C LEU A 223 -5.25 0.05 3.48
N CYS A 224 -5.00 1.29 3.89
CA CYS A 224 -4.47 2.35 3.02
C CYS A 224 -3.52 3.24 3.80
N GLY A 225 -2.33 3.49 3.23
CA GLY A 225 -1.43 4.52 3.72
C GLY A 225 -1.38 5.73 2.80
N ALA A 226 -0.82 6.83 3.29
CA ALA A 226 -0.65 8.04 2.51
C ALA A 226 0.68 8.74 2.82
N ALA A 227 1.34 9.25 1.77
CA ALA A 227 2.61 9.95 1.90
C ALA A 227 2.41 11.40 2.35
N ILE A 228 3.28 11.85 3.25
CA ILE A 228 3.46 13.25 3.64
C ILE A 228 4.90 13.69 3.38
N GLY A 229 5.12 14.97 3.19
CA GLY A 229 6.45 15.56 2.98
C GLY A 229 6.82 16.53 4.09
N VAL A 230 8.04 17.08 4.02
CA VAL A 230 8.51 18.12 4.95
C VAL A 230 8.17 19.50 4.37
N THR A 231 6.91 19.85 4.49
CA THR A 231 6.36 21.14 4.01
C THR A 231 5.79 21.95 5.16
N ALA A 232 5.62 23.26 4.97
CA ALA A 232 5.06 24.13 6.00
C ALA A 232 3.64 23.73 6.46
N ASN A 233 2.87 23.06 5.58
CA ASN A 233 1.50 22.61 5.82
C ASN A 233 1.41 21.09 6.12
N VAL A 234 2.49 20.46 6.60
CA VAL A 234 2.51 19.01 6.87
C VAL A 234 1.43 18.57 7.87
N LEU A 235 1.15 19.38 8.91
CA LEU A 235 0.13 19.06 9.91
C LEU A 235 -1.30 19.16 9.32
N ASP A 236 -1.55 20.10 8.42
CA ASP A 236 -2.85 20.21 7.74
C ASP A 236 -3.09 19.00 6.83
N ARG A 237 -2.05 18.58 6.09
CA ARG A 237 -2.10 17.37 5.26
C ARG A 237 -2.29 16.12 6.12
N ALA A 238 -1.53 15.98 7.21
CA ALA A 238 -1.68 14.85 8.13
C ALA A 238 -3.10 14.79 8.71
N LYS A 239 -3.64 15.94 9.14
CA LYS A 239 -5.02 16.04 9.65
C LYS A 239 -6.05 15.54 8.63
N ALA A 240 -6.00 16.07 7.41
CA ALA A 240 -6.95 15.68 6.35
C ALA A 240 -6.89 14.17 6.02
N LEU A 241 -5.68 13.60 5.99
CA LEU A 241 -5.48 12.17 5.74
C LEU A 241 -5.99 11.29 6.90
N ILE A 242 -5.80 11.72 8.14
CA ILE A 242 -6.33 11.05 9.34
C ILE A 242 -7.86 11.14 9.37
N GLU A 243 -8.44 12.28 9.05
CA GLU A 243 -9.90 12.45 8.92
C GLU A 243 -10.47 11.56 7.81
N ALA A 244 -9.75 11.39 6.69
CA ALA A 244 -10.07 10.42 5.64
C ALA A 244 -9.80 8.96 6.05
N GLN A 245 -9.33 8.71 7.28
CA GLN A 245 -9.08 7.38 7.87
C GLN A 245 -7.92 6.61 7.23
N ALA A 246 -6.85 7.29 6.80
CA ALA A 246 -5.60 6.62 6.45
C ALA A 246 -5.08 5.83 7.66
N ASP A 247 -4.67 4.57 7.44
CA ASP A 247 -4.21 3.68 8.52
C ASP A 247 -2.77 4.00 8.95
N VAL A 248 -1.96 4.54 8.05
CA VAL A 248 -0.56 4.89 8.30
C VAL A 248 -0.12 6.08 7.44
N LEU A 249 0.65 6.97 8.02
CA LEU A 249 1.32 8.04 7.29
C LEU A 249 2.76 7.63 6.95
N VAL A 250 3.23 8.05 5.77
CA VAL A 250 4.61 7.81 5.32
C VAL A 250 5.31 9.14 5.14
N LEU A 251 6.18 9.50 6.07
CA LEU A 251 7.06 10.67 5.94
C LEU A 251 8.19 10.30 4.96
N ASP A 252 8.04 10.76 3.72
CA ASP A 252 8.81 10.32 2.57
C ASP A 252 9.79 11.39 2.09
N SER A 253 11.09 11.11 2.20
CA SER A 253 12.18 12.02 1.81
C SER A 253 13.31 11.26 1.11
N ALA A 254 14.06 11.96 0.28
CA ALA A 254 15.29 11.44 -0.34
C ALA A 254 16.39 11.18 0.69
N HIS A 255 16.38 11.90 1.82
CA HIS A 255 17.35 11.75 2.92
C HIS A 255 16.65 11.87 4.29
N GLY A 256 16.19 10.73 4.81
CA GLY A 256 15.46 10.66 6.07
C GLY A 256 16.28 11.02 7.32
N HIS A 257 17.61 10.93 7.25
CA HIS A 257 18.49 11.29 8.37
C HIS A 257 18.91 12.76 8.32
N SER A 258 17.94 13.66 8.16
CA SER A 258 18.16 15.10 8.23
C SER A 258 17.43 15.70 9.43
N ALA A 259 17.97 16.79 9.99
CA ALA A 259 17.39 17.46 11.15
C ALA A 259 15.94 17.90 10.91
N ASN A 260 15.60 18.32 9.68
CA ASN A 260 14.24 18.71 9.31
C ASN A 260 13.26 17.53 9.35
N ILE A 261 13.69 16.34 8.91
CA ILE A 261 12.89 15.12 8.95
C ILE A 261 12.65 14.69 10.39
N LEU A 262 13.70 14.64 11.22
CA LEU A 262 13.59 14.29 12.64
C LEU A 262 12.62 15.23 13.37
N LYS A 263 12.77 16.54 13.14
CA LYS A 263 11.86 17.54 13.71
C LYS A 263 10.41 17.38 13.19
N CYS A 264 10.24 17.16 11.90
CA CYS A 264 8.92 16.97 11.29
C CYS A 264 8.23 15.71 11.84
N LEU A 265 8.98 14.61 11.97
CA LEU A 265 8.48 13.38 12.58
C LEU A 265 8.00 13.60 14.01
N SER A 266 8.82 14.24 14.85
CA SER A 266 8.43 14.57 16.22
C SER A 266 7.18 15.45 16.27
N MET A 267 7.09 16.50 15.43
CA MET A 267 5.90 17.37 15.33
C MET A 267 4.62 16.58 14.98
N VAL A 268 4.71 15.67 13.99
CA VAL A 268 3.56 14.85 13.59
C VAL A 268 3.15 13.90 14.70
N LYS A 269 4.12 13.26 15.38
CA LYS A 269 3.84 12.35 16.51
C LYS A 269 3.32 13.06 17.76
N GLU A 270 3.75 14.29 18.03
CA GLU A 270 3.19 15.13 19.09
C GLU A 270 1.74 15.54 18.81
N ALA A 271 1.43 15.91 17.55
CA ALA A 271 0.09 16.31 17.15
C ALA A 271 -0.89 15.12 17.05
N TYR A 272 -0.38 13.95 16.63
CA TYR A 272 -1.19 12.74 16.36
C TYR A 272 -0.51 11.48 16.91
N PRO A 273 -0.43 11.32 18.23
CA PRO A 273 0.35 10.25 18.89
C PRO A 273 -0.11 8.84 18.53
N ASP A 274 -1.41 8.66 18.27
CA ASP A 274 -2.01 7.35 17.95
C ASP A 274 -1.87 6.96 16.48
N THR A 275 -1.48 7.90 15.60
CA THR A 275 -1.31 7.63 14.18
C THR A 275 0.07 7.02 13.92
N PRO A 276 0.13 5.81 13.32
CA PRO A 276 1.40 5.22 12.94
C PRO A 276 2.10 6.03 11.84
N VAL A 277 3.42 6.25 11.99
CA VAL A 277 4.23 6.97 11.00
C VAL A 277 5.44 6.11 10.59
N ILE A 278 5.51 5.83 9.30
CA ILE A 278 6.70 5.25 8.65
C ILE A 278 7.62 6.41 8.26
N ALA A 279 8.90 6.35 8.59
CA ALA A 279 9.85 7.40 8.24
C ALA A 279 11.01 6.86 7.39
N GLY A 280 11.43 7.64 6.42
CA GLY A 280 12.55 7.33 5.51
C GLY A 280 12.70 8.34 4.36
N ASN A 281 13.67 8.12 3.41
CA ASN A 281 14.49 6.90 3.30
C ASN A 281 15.83 7.06 4.03
N ILE A 282 16.30 5.96 4.58
CA ILE A 282 17.59 5.88 5.25
C ILE A 282 18.42 4.71 4.71
N ALA A 283 19.68 4.63 5.08
CA ALA A 283 20.57 3.54 4.68
C ALA A 283 21.58 3.11 5.75
N THR A 284 21.50 3.66 6.98
CA THR A 284 22.48 3.43 8.05
C THR A 284 21.81 3.06 9.36
N ALA A 285 22.51 2.31 10.20
CA ALA A 285 22.09 1.94 11.54
C ALA A 285 21.83 3.17 12.45
N GLU A 286 22.70 4.17 12.37
CA GLU A 286 22.58 5.43 13.12
C GLU A 286 21.30 6.18 12.74
N ALA A 287 21.00 6.30 11.45
CA ALA A 287 19.77 6.94 10.98
C ALA A 287 18.52 6.21 11.48
N ALA A 288 18.55 4.87 11.53
CA ALA A 288 17.45 4.09 12.07
C ALA A 288 17.22 4.39 13.56
N GLU A 289 18.28 4.43 14.34
CA GLU A 289 18.20 4.71 15.76
C GLU A 289 17.60 6.09 16.04
N ASP A 290 18.05 7.12 15.31
CA ASP A 290 17.59 8.49 15.48
C ASP A 290 16.11 8.66 15.07
N LEU A 291 15.68 8.03 13.95
CA LEU A 291 14.27 8.05 13.57
C LEU A 291 13.37 7.32 14.57
N ILE A 292 13.82 6.18 15.09
CA ILE A 292 13.08 5.42 16.12
C ILE A 292 12.95 6.25 17.39
N LYS A 293 14.01 6.90 17.85
CA LYS A 293 13.96 7.81 19.01
C LYS A 293 13.08 9.02 18.78
N ALA A 294 12.95 9.49 17.53
CA ALA A 294 12.05 10.57 17.15
C ALA A 294 10.58 10.12 17.01
N GLY A 295 10.27 8.82 17.18
CA GLY A 295 8.91 8.29 17.22
C GLY A 295 8.46 7.56 15.95
N ALA A 296 9.36 7.11 15.06
CA ALA A 296 8.99 6.29 13.93
C ALA A 296 8.44 4.93 14.37
N ASP A 297 7.28 4.55 13.83
CA ASP A 297 6.66 3.24 14.06
C ASP A 297 7.16 2.17 13.07
N CYS A 298 7.84 2.58 12.02
CA CYS A 298 8.51 1.74 11.03
C CYS A 298 9.56 2.58 10.29
N VAL A 299 10.66 2.00 9.87
CA VAL A 299 11.71 2.70 9.10
C VAL A 299 11.83 2.15 7.69
N LYS A 300 11.98 3.05 6.70
CA LYS A 300 12.03 2.71 5.28
C LYS A 300 13.44 2.93 4.73
N VAL A 301 14.02 1.87 4.14
CA VAL A 301 15.43 1.75 3.77
C VAL A 301 15.60 1.73 2.26
N GLY A 302 16.44 2.64 1.74
CA GLY A 302 16.81 2.66 0.32
C GLY A 302 17.23 4.05 -0.14
N ILE A 303 18.53 4.28 -0.30
CA ILE A 303 19.11 5.49 -0.88
C ILE A 303 19.72 5.12 -2.23
N GLY A 304 19.02 5.49 -3.30
CA GLY A 304 19.47 5.34 -4.67
C GLY A 304 19.37 3.95 -5.32
N PRO A 305 18.68 2.90 -4.77
CA PRO A 305 18.62 1.60 -5.43
C PRO A 305 17.54 1.50 -6.51
N GLY A 306 16.59 2.45 -6.58
CA GLY A 306 15.47 2.42 -7.53
C GLY A 306 15.92 2.48 -8.99
N SER A 307 15.20 1.80 -9.90
CA SER A 307 15.54 1.70 -11.33
C SER A 307 15.53 3.04 -12.06
N ILE A 308 14.77 4.02 -11.56
CA ILE A 308 14.63 5.37 -12.12
C ILE A 308 15.40 6.43 -11.30
N CYS A 309 16.14 6.01 -10.27
CA CYS A 309 16.86 6.90 -9.39
C CYS A 309 18.29 7.13 -9.90
N THR A 310 18.73 8.39 -9.94
CA THR A 310 20.09 8.78 -10.33
C THR A 310 20.87 9.40 -9.17
N THR A 311 20.38 9.36 -7.95
CA THR A 311 21.03 9.94 -6.75
C THR A 311 22.49 9.47 -6.61
N ARG A 312 22.74 8.17 -6.82
CA ARG A 312 24.11 7.60 -6.72
C ARG A 312 25.06 8.14 -7.77
N VAL A 313 24.54 8.49 -8.95
CA VAL A 313 25.35 9.02 -10.07
C VAL A 313 25.49 10.53 -9.97
N VAL A 314 24.42 11.24 -9.63
CA VAL A 314 24.39 12.71 -9.58
C VAL A 314 25.02 13.25 -8.30
N ALA A 315 24.67 12.66 -7.16
CA ALA A 315 25.15 13.11 -5.85
C ALA A 315 26.30 12.26 -5.28
N GLY A 316 26.56 11.06 -5.84
CA GLY A 316 27.59 10.14 -5.34
C GLY A 316 27.21 9.46 -4.01
N ILE A 317 25.93 9.48 -3.63
CA ILE A 317 25.43 9.02 -2.32
C ILE A 317 24.60 7.74 -2.46
N GLY A 318 24.85 6.78 -1.58
CA GLY A 318 24.04 5.54 -1.50
C GLY A 318 24.76 4.44 -0.75
N VAL A 319 23.98 3.43 -0.36
CA VAL A 319 24.48 2.17 0.21
C VAL A 319 23.85 1.02 -0.56
N PRO A 320 24.60 -0.02 -0.96
CA PRO A 320 24.04 -1.22 -1.58
C PRO A 320 22.96 -1.87 -0.70
N GLN A 321 21.86 -2.31 -1.32
CA GLN A 321 20.58 -2.48 -0.63
C GLN A 321 20.58 -3.60 0.42
N ILE A 322 21.24 -4.73 0.19
CA ILE A 322 21.33 -5.82 1.19
C ILE A 322 22.05 -5.31 2.44
N THR A 323 23.18 -4.62 2.26
CA THR A 323 23.93 -4.05 3.38
C THR A 323 23.09 -3.03 4.13
N ALA A 324 22.42 -2.10 3.43
CA ALA A 324 21.58 -1.08 4.06
C ALA A 324 20.44 -1.70 4.90
N VAL A 325 19.73 -2.67 4.33
CA VAL A 325 18.63 -3.36 5.01
C VAL A 325 19.14 -4.10 6.25
N TYR A 326 20.22 -4.86 6.12
CA TYR A 326 20.79 -5.63 7.23
C TYR A 326 21.25 -4.73 8.39
N ASP A 327 22.01 -3.66 8.09
CA ASP A 327 22.51 -2.74 9.11
C ASP A 327 21.38 -2.04 9.87
N VAL A 328 20.36 -1.59 9.15
CA VAL A 328 19.17 -0.97 9.76
C VAL A 328 18.38 -2.00 10.58
N ALA A 329 18.17 -3.21 10.05
CA ALA A 329 17.42 -4.26 10.74
C ALA A 329 18.08 -4.67 12.06
N CYS A 330 19.42 -4.76 12.11
CA CYS A 330 20.16 -5.06 13.34
C CYS A 330 19.89 -4.06 14.48
N VAL A 331 19.60 -2.80 14.16
CA VAL A 331 19.24 -1.78 15.15
C VAL A 331 17.74 -1.79 15.41
N ALA A 332 16.93 -1.75 14.38
CA ALA A 332 15.46 -1.65 14.50
C ALA A 332 14.87 -2.81 15.29
N GLN A 333 15.43 -4.01 15.15
CA GLN A 333 15.03 -5.22 15.89
C GLN A 333 15.18 -5.08 17.40
N LYS A 334 16.19 -4.34 17.89
CA LYS A 334 16.38 -4.07 19.33
C LYS A 334 15.25 -3.26 19.94
N TYR A 335 14.58 -2.45 19.11
CA TYR A 335 13.43 -1.63 19.50
C TYR A 335 12.08 -2.26 19.13
N GLY A 336 12.09 -3.43 18.49
CA GLY A 336 10.87 -4.08 17.98
C GLY A 336 10.19 -3.30 16.84
N ILE A 337 10.94 -2.49 16.09
CA ILE A 337 10.46 -1.65 15.01
C ILE A 337 10.65 -2.38 13.67
N PRO A 338 9.58 -2.52 12.85
CA PRO A 338 9.67 -3.12 11.54
C PRO A 338 10.49 -2.30 10.54
N VAL A 339 11.02 -3.00 9.52
CA VAL A 339 11.85 -2.41 8.46
C VAL A 339 11.21 -2.66 7.10
N ILE A 340 11.19 -1.64 6.24
CA ILE A 340 10.77 -1.73 4.84
C ILE A 340 12.00 -1.62 3.94
N ALA A 341 12.19 -2.58 3.04
CA ALA A 341 13.18 -2.49 1.97
C ALA A 341 12.56 -1.84 0.73
N ASP A 342 13.02 -0.64 0.39
CA ASP A 342 12.49 0.18 -0.71
C ASP A 342 13.49 0.32 -1.85
N GLY A 343 13.15 -0.24 -3.01
CA GLY A 343 13.90 -0.11 -4.25
C GLY A 343 14.92 -1.21 -4.52
N GLY A 344 15.37 -1.30 -5.79
CA GLY A 344 16.36 -2.25 -6.26
C GLY A 344 15.83 -3.65 -6.54
N ILE A 345 14.59 -3.95 -6.25
CA ILE A 345 13.94 -5.26 -6.41
C ILE A 345 13.49 -5.43 -7.87
N LYS A 346 14.01 -6.47 -8.51
CA LYS A 346 13.74 -6.83 -9.91
C LYS A 346 12.93 -8.13 -10.05
N TYR A 347 13.11 -9.07 -9.12
CA TYR A 347 12.53 -10.41 -9.13
C TYR A 347 11.98 -10.79 -7.75
N SER A 348 11.15 -11.83 -7.69
CA SER A 348 10.68 -12.40 -6.43
C SER A 348 11.82 -12.90 -5.52
N GLY A 349 12.91 -13.39 -6.11
CA GLY A 349 14.11 -13.80 -5.37
C GLY A 349 14.75 -12.64 -4.60
N ASP A 350 14.71 -11.41 -5.13
CA ASP A 350 15.21 -10.23 -4.42
C ASP A 350 14.34 -9.89 -3.21
N ILE A 351 13.03 -10.15 -3.30
CA ILE A 351 12.12 -10.00 -2.15
C ILE A 351 12.53 -10.96 -1.04
N VAL A 352 12.76 -12.24 -1.37
CA VAL A 352 13.21 -13.23 -0.38
C VAL A 352 14.52 -12.80 0.27
N LYS A 353 15.48 -12.30 -0.53
CA LYS A 353 16.77 -11.80 -0.02
C LYS A 353 16.58 -10.57 0.89
N ALA A 354 15.69 -9.64 0.53
CA ALA A 354 15.39 -8.47 1.35
C ALA A 354 14.77 -8.87 2.70
N LEU A 355 13.80 -9.80 2.68
CA LEU A 355 13.21 -10.36 3.88
C LEU A 355 14.26 -11.09 4.72
N ALA A 356 15.09 -11.95 4.13
CA ALA A 356 16.17 -12.66 4.83
C ALA A 356 17.21 -11.71 5.44
N ALA A 357 17.43 -10.53 4.83
CA ALA A 357 18.30 -9.49 5.39
C ALA A 357 17.70 -8.72 6.57
N GLY A 358 16.44 -9.02 6.94
CA GLY A 358 15.77 -8.44 8.11
C GLY A 358 14.65 -7.46 7.79
N ALA A 359 14.27 -7.27 6.52
CA ALA A 359 13.07 -6.49 6.18
C ALA A 359 11.79 -7.25 6.55
N ASN A 360 10.79 -6.54 7.05
CA ASN A 360 9.45 -7.09 7.30
C ASN A 360 8.55 -6.96 6.07
N VAL A 361 8.75 -5.89 5.29
CA VAL A 361 7.95 -5.54 4.11
C VAL A 361 8.87 -5.02 3.03
N VAL A 362 8.51 -5.21 1.77
CA VAL A 362 9.20 -4.60 0.62
C VAL A 362 8.31 -3.57 -0.06
N MET A 363 8.87 -2.43 -0.46
CA MET A 363 8.18 -1.44 -1.26
C MET A 363 8.56 -1.61 -2.74
N LEU A 364 7.54 -1.72 -3.60
CA LEU A 364 7.70 -1.96 -5.03
C LEU A 364 7.22 -0.77 -5.86
N GLY A 365 8.08 -0.27 -6.75
CA GLY A 365 7.77 0.75 -7.74
C GLY A 365 7.70 0.15 -9.16
N SER A 366 8.84 -0.08 -9.78
CA SER A 366 8.95 -0.52 -11.18
C SER A 366 8.23 -1.82 -11.51
N LEU A 367 8.23 -2.79 -10.57
CA LEU A 367 7.53 -4.05 -10.76
C LEU A 367 6.01 -3.89 -10.91
N LEU A 368 5.43 -2.85 -10.30
CA LEU A 368 4.00 -2.56 -10.29
C LEU A 368 3.59 -1.41 -11.21
N ALA A 369 4.53 -0.55 -11.63
CA ALA A 369 4.25 0.58 -12.51
C ALA A 369 3.64 0.18 -13.86
N GLY A 370 3.92 -1.03 -14.35
CA GLY A 370 3.36 -1.59 -15.58
C GLY A 370 1.97 -2.20 -15.43
N CYS A 371 1.43 -2.31 -14.22
CA CYS A 371 0.12 -2.91 -13.99
C CYS A 371 -1.03 -2.00 -14.45
N ALA A 372 -2.16 -2.59 -14.77
CA ALA A 372 -3.34 -1.88 -15.27
C ALA A 372 -3.87 -0.82 -14.29
N GLU A 373 -3.74 -1.07 -13.00
CA GLU A 373 -4.21 -0.21 -11.92
C GLU A 373 -3.27 0.96 -11.61
N ALA A 374 -2.02 0.94 -12.09
CA ALA A 374 -1.09 2.06 -11.91
C ALA A 374 -1.59 3.31 -12.65
N PRO A 375 -1.47 4.53 -12.06
CA PRO A 375 -1.99 5.77 -12.66
C PRO A 375 -1.20 6.27 -13.86
N GLY A 376 0.03 5.81 -14.08
CA GLY A 376 0.83 6.19 -15.24
C GLY A 376 0.08 6.00 -16.56
N GLU A 377 0.23 6.93 -17.48
CA GLU A 377 -0.43 6.89 -18.81
C GLU A 377 -0.03 5.63 -19.59
N THR A 378 -0.97 5.11 -20.35
CA THR A 378 -0.71 3.97 -21.26
C THR A 378 -0.30 4.49 -22.63
N GLU A 379 0.87 4.06 -23.10
CA GLU A 379 1.42 4.41 -24.40
C GLU A 379 1.51 3.19 -25.31
N ILE A 380 1.32 3.39 -26.61
CA ILE A 380 1.62 2.38 -27.62
C ILE A 380 2.93 2.76 -28.31
N TYR A 381 3.93 1.88 -28.21
CA TYR A 381 5.20 2.06 -28.85
C TYR A 381 5.62 0.77 -29.57
N GLN A 382 5.96 0.86 -30.87
CA GLN A 382 6.32 -0.29 -31.72
C GLN A 382 5.29 -1.43 -31.64
N GLY A 383 3.98 -1.09 -31.61
CA GLY A 383 2.89 -2.06 -31.55
C GLY A 383 2.68 -2.75 -30.19
N ARG A 384 3.41 -2.34 -29.14
CA ARG A 384 3.27 -2.87 -27.77
C ARG A 384 2.78 -1.80 -26.83
N GLN A 385 2.06 -2.22 -25.79
CA GLN A 385 1.61 -1.34 -24.72
C GLN A 385 2.68 -1.16 -23.64
N PHE A 386 2.84 0.08 -23.19
CA PHE A 386 3.72 0.49 -22.10
C PHE A 386 2.96 1.41 -21.15
N LYS A 387 3.45 1.52 -19.93
CA LYS A 387 3.03 2.52 -18.95
C LYS A 387 4.14 3.52 -18.71
N VAL A 388 3.80 4.80 -18.64
CA VAL A 388 4.75 5.83 -18.20
C VAL A 388 5.15 5.57 -16.75
N TYR A 389 6.44 5.61 -16.49
CA TYR A 389 7.02 5.46 -15.16
C TYR A 389 8.12 6.48 -14.96
N ARG A 390 8.03 7.25 -13.87
CA ARG A 390 9.01 8.31 -13.58
C ARG A 390 9.44 8.32 -12.12
N GLY A 391 10.71 8.73 -11.90
CA GLY A 391 11.23 8.97 -10.56
C GLY A 391 10.65 10.22 -9.95
N MET A 392 10.45 10.21 -8.63
CA MET A 392 10.00 11.39 -7.89
C MET A 392 11.00 12.55 -7.94
N GLY A 393 12.28 12.26 -8.26
CA GLY A 393 13.34 13.25 -8.55
C GLY A 393 13.47 13.63 -10.02
N SER A 394 12.57 13.22 -10.91
CA SER A 394 12.53 13.65 -12.31
C SER A 394 11.98 15.07 -12.43
N LEU A 395 12.31 15.75 -13.54
CA LEU A 395 11.83 17.12 -13.79
C LEU A 395 10.29 17.17 -13.81
N GLY A 396 9.64 16.21 -14.44
CA GLY A 396 8.18 16.17 -14.51
C GLY A 396 7.52 15.92 -13.14
N ALA A 397 8.10 15.07 -12.28
CA ALA A 397 7.59 14.87 -10.93
C ALA A 397 7.82 16.10 -10.04
N MET A 398 8.99 16.74 -10.14
CA MET A 398 9.32 17.95 -9.38
C MET A 398 8.43 19.13 -9.78
N ALA A 399 8.08 19.27 -11.06
CA ALA A 399 7.15 20.30 -11.53
C ALA A 399 5.73 20.14 -10.96
N ASN A 400 5.37 18.92 -10.53
CA ASN A 400 4.06 18.56 -9.97
C ASN A 400 4.04 18.44 -8.43
N GLY A 401 5.10 18.85 -7.70
CA GLY A 401 5.06 18.97 -6.24
C GLY A 401 6.04 18.09 -5.45
N SER A 402 7.02 17.40 -6.09
CA SER A 402 7.99 16.58 -5.36
C SER A 402 9.33 17.28 -5.05
N THR A 403 9.40 18.60 -5.20
CA THR A 403 10.62 19.41 -4.92
C THR A 403 11.03 19.36 -3.46
N ASP A 404 10.08 19.30 -2.53
CA ASP A 404 10.32 19.17 -1.09
C ASP A 404 11.07 17.90 -0.73
N ARG A 405 10.79 16.78 -1.43
CA ARG A 405 11.47 15.50 -1.23
C ARG A 405 13.00 15.61 -1.43
N TYR A 406 13.44 16.50 -2.31
CA TYR A 406 14.84 16.70 -2.72
C TYR A 406 15.42 18.04 -2.20
N PHE A 407 14.74 18.70 -1.26
CA PHE A 407 15.18 19.98 -0.68
C PHE A 407 15.38 21.10 -1.72
N GLN A 408 14.60 21.11 -2.79
CA GLN A 408 14.70 22.07 -3.90
C GLN A 408 13.48 23.00 -4.00
N GLU A 409 12.75 23.18 -2.92
CA GLU A 409 11.65 24.17 -2.87
C GLU A 409 12.17 25.59 -3.14
N GLY A 410 11.51 26.30 -4.07
CA GLY A 410 11.90 27.66 -4.44
C GLY A 410 13.18 27.78 -5.28
N ALA A 411 13.80 26.69 -5.70
CA ALA A 411 14.97 26.72 -6.56
C ALA A 411 14.65 27.29 -7.95
N LYS A 412 15.46 28.22 -8.45
CA LYS A 412 15.31 28.80 -9.80
C LYS A 412 15.54 27.81 -10.93
N LYS A 413 16.37 26.81 -10.70
CA LYS A 413 16.63 25.66 -11.61
C LYS A 413 16.69 24.40 -10.77
N LEU A 414 16.06 23.35 -11.24
CA LEU A 414 16.03 22.05 -10.58
C LEU A 414 17.23 21.19 -11.03
N VAL A 415 17.79 20.42 -10.09
CA VAL A 415 18.79 19.37 -10.37
C VAL A 415 18.09 18.03 -10.18
N PRO A 416 17.76 17.32 -11.27
CA PRO A 416 17.03 16.06 -11.16
C PRO A 416 17.93 14.94 -10.62
N GLU A 417 17.36 14.13 -9.74
CA GLU A 417 17.94 12.89 -9.23
C GLU A 417 17.11 11.65 -9.64
N GLY A 418 16.42 11.75 -10.76
CA GLY A 418 15.60 10.69 -11.33
C GLY A 418 15.32 10.93 -12.80
N VAL A 419 14.99 9.86 -13.49
CA VAL A 419 14.65 9.86 -14.91
C VAL A 419 13.17 9.54 -15.13
N GLU A 420 12.70 9.85 -16.34
CA GLU A 420 11.38 9.48 -16.85
C GLU A 420 11.55 8.43 -17.95
N GLY A 421 10.66 7.44 -17.97
CA GLY A 421 10.71 6.38 -18.93
C GLY A 421 9.39 5.63 -19.01
N ARG A 422 9.41 4.45 -19.57
CA ARG A 422 8.25 3.59 -19.70
C ARG A 422 8.61 2.15 -19.33
N VAL A 423 7.65 1.41 -18.82
CA VAL A 423 7.74 -0.01 -18.50
C VAL A 423 6.71 -0.79 -19.31
N PRO A 424 6.98 -2.05 -19.70
CA PRO A 424 6.00 -2.87 -20.38
C PRO A 424 4.71 -2.99 -19.58
N PHE A 425 3.56 -2.95 -20.27
CA PHE A 425 2.27 -3.24 -19.68
C PHE A 425 2.19 -4.71 -19.26
N LYS A 426 1.71 -4.97 -18.02
CA LYS A 426 1.72 -6.30 -17.41
C LYS A 426 0.32 -6.89 -17.13
N GLY A 427 -0.76 -6.15 -17.47
CA GLY A 427 -2.11 -6.57 -17.08
C GLY A 427 -2.43 -6.28 -15.61
N PRO A 428 -3.40 -7.00 -15.01
CA PRO A 428 -3.83 -6.79 -13.63
C PRO A 428 -2.71 -6.98 -12.61
N VAL A 429 -2.72 -6.19 -11.54
CA VAL A 429 -1.74 -6.31 -10.44
C VAL A 429 -1.82 -7.68 -9.75
N ALA A 430 -3.02 -8.25 -9.66
CA ALA A 430 -3.25 -9.56 -9.04
C ALA A 430 -2.37 -10.66 -9.68
N ASP A 431 -2.23 -10.66 -11.01
CA ASP A 431 -1.39 -11.64 -11.72
C ASP A 431 0.09 -11.46 -11.37
N THR A 432 0.55 -10.21 -11.28
CA THR A 432 1.92 -9.89 -10.87
C THR A 432 2.17 -10.33 -9.43
N ILE A 433 1.27 -10.02 -8.50
CA ILE A 433 1.39 -10.40 -7.08
C ILE A 433 1.35 -11.92 -6.92
N PHE A 434 0.50 -12.62 -7.67
CA PHE A 434 0.46 -14.09 -7.66
C PHE A 434 1.83 -14.69 -7.98
N GLN A 435 2.50 -14.21 -9.03
CA GLN A 435 3.84 -14.67 -9.40
C GLN A 435 4.89 -14.33 -8.33
N LEU A 436 4.86 -13.11 -7.78
CA LEU A 436 5.78 -12.69 -6.73
C LEU A 436 5.61 -13.53 -5.46
N VAL A 437 4.38 -13.71 -5.00
CA VAL A 437 4.04 -14.52 -3.82
C VAL A 437 4.45 -15.98 -4.02
N GLY A 438 4.21 -16.54 -5.20
CA GLY A 438 4.67 -17.87 -5.56
C GLY A 438 6.19 -18.02 -5.43
N GLY A 439 6.94 -17.05 -5.97
CA GLY A 439 8.40 -17.02 -5.85
C GLY A 439 8.90 -16.83 -4.42
N ILE A 440 8.23 -15.99 -3.61
CA ILE A 440 8.58 -15.81 -2.19
C ILE A 440 8.39 -17.12 -1.42
N ARG A 441 7.24 -17.77 -1.57
CA ARG A 441 6.98 -19.07 -0.94
C ARG A 441 7.98 -20.14 -1.38
N SER A 442 8.32 -20.18 -2.66
CA SER A 442 9.35 -21.10 -3.16
C SER A 442 10.70 -20.87 -2.48
N GLY A 443 11.19 -19.62 -2.43
CA GLY A 443 12.46 -19.28 -1.79
C GLY A 443 12.48 -19.59 -0.29
N MET A 444 11.42 -19.26 0.43
CA MET A 444 11.30 -19.62 1.86
C MET A 444 11.25 -21.14 2.06
N GLY A 445 10.58 -21.86 1.17
CA GLY A 445 10.57 -23.33 1.17
C GLY A 445 11.95 -23.94 1.01
N TYR A 446 12.78 -23.41 0.09
CA TYR A 446 14.19 -23.84 -0.04
C TYR A 446 15.03 -23.53 1.20
N CYS A 447 14.70 -22.49 1.94
CA CYS A 447 15.38 -22.16 3.21
C CYS A 447 14.82 -22.94 4.42
N GLY A 448 13.76 -23.73 4.26
CA GLY A 448 13.09 -24.43 5.35
C GLY A 448 12.41 -23.50 6.36
N CYS A 449 11.93 -22.34 5.92
CA CYS A 449 11.37 -21.28 6.77
C CYS A 449 9.86 -21.17 6.57
N PRO A 450 9.02 -21.53 7.57
CA PRO A 450 7.56 -21.49 7.46
C PRO A 450 6.97 -20.08 7.54
N ASP A 451 7.73 -19.11 8.02
CA ASP A 451 7.32 -17.72 8.23
C ASP A 451 8.52 -16.76 8.14
N ILE A 452 8.23 -15.45 8.07
CA ILE A 452 9.24 -14.40 7.94
C ILE A 452 10.15 -14.31 9.18
N PRO A 453 9.67 -14.38 10.42
CA PRO A 453 10.55 -14.42 11.59
C PRO A 453 11.58 -15.54 11.54
N THR A 454 11.18 -16.76 11.15
CA THR A 454 12.09 -17.87 10.98
C THR A 454 13.12 -17.62 9.86
N LEU A 455 12.69 -16.95 8.78
CA LEU A 455 13.61 -16.57 7.70
C LEU A 455 14.67 -15.56 8.18
N HIS A 456 14.31 -14.60 9.02
CA HIS A 456 15.25 -13.65 9.64
C HIS A 456 16.32 -14.38 10.48
N GLU A 457 15.94 -15.42 11.20
CA GLU A 457 16.83 -16.13 12.11
C GLU A 457 17.73 -17.15 11.41
N LYS A 458 17.18 -17.89 10.43
CA LYS A 458 17.84 -19.10 9.89
C LYS A 458 18.48 -18.90 8.54
N ALA A 459 18.01 -17.96 7.72
CA ALA A 459 18.52 -17.78 6.37
C ALA A 459 20.00 -17.37 6.37
N GLN A 460 20.78 -18.00 5.50
CA GLN A 460 22.18 -17.70 5.32
C GLN A 460 22.47 -17.27 3.89
N PHE A 461 23.35 -16.29 3.75
CA PHE A 461 23.80 -15.78 2.46
C PHE A 461 25.16 -16.31 2.08
N ILE A 462 25.35 -16.55 0.78
CA ILE A 462 26.65 -16.71 0.16
C ILE A 462 26.88 -15.53 -0.80
N ARG A 463 28.08 -14.98 -0.79
CA ARG A 463 28.50 -14.01 -1.80
C ARG A 463 28.79 -14.69 -3.11
N ILE A 464 28.41 -14.07 -4.21
CA ILE A 464 28.72 -14.56 -5.55
C ILE A 464 29.54 -13.52 -6.33
N THR A 465 30.21 -13.99 -7.36
CA THR A 465 30.94 -13.15 -8.30
C THR A 465 30.06 -12.77 -9.49
N GLY A 466 30.51 -11.85 -10.36
CA GLY A 466 29.80 -11.57 -11.61
C GLY A 466 29.63 -12.82 -12.51
N ALA A 467 30.54 -13.81 -12.41
CA ALA A 467 30.37 -15.10 -13.06
C ALA A 467 29.22 -15.91 -12.47
N GLY A 468 29.10 -15.96 -11.13
CA GLY A 468 27.98 -16.59 -10.45
C GLY A 468 26.64 -15.88 -10.71
N LEU A 469 26.62 -14.57 -10.88
CA LEU A 469 25.44 -13.85 -11.32
C LEU A 469 25.02 -14.28 -12.73
N LYS A 470 25.96 -14.38 -13.68
CA LYS A 470 25.67 -14.85 -15.03
C LYS A 470 25.13 -16.30 -15.03
N GLU A 471 25.71 -17.18 -14.22
CA GLU A 471 25.26 -18.55 -14.01
C GLU A 471 23.82 -18.62 -13.45
N SER A 472 23.41 -17.63 -12.67
CA SER A 472 22.08 -17.57 -12.04
C SER A 472 20.96 -17.22 -13.02
N HIS A 473 21.29 -16.73 -14.22
CA HIS A 473 20.34 -16.45 -15.29
C HIS A 473 20.39 -17.54 -16.36
N PRO A 474 19.30 -17.77 -17.13
CA PRO A 474 19.34 -18.65 -18.30
C PRO A 474 20.48 -18.23 -19.22
N HIS A 475 21.37 -19.17 -19.53
CA HIS A 475 22.54 -18.95 -20.39
C HIS A 475 22.68 -20.11 -21.38
N ASP A 476 23.36 -19.88 -22.49
CA ASP A 476 23.63 -20.87 -23.54
C ASP A 476 22.34 -21.45 -24.20
N ILE A 477 21.24 -20.69 -24.16
CA ILE A 477 19.93 -21.05 -24.72
C ILE A 477 19.23 -19.80 -25.30
N TYR A 478 18.48 -20.00 -26.38
CA TYR A 478 17.52 -19.01 -26.85
C TYR A 478 16.16 -19.26 -26.22
N ILE A 479 15.63 -18.25 -25.49
CA ILE A 479 14.29 -18.31 -24.90
C ILE A 479 13.26 -18.18 -26.02
N THR A 480 12.53 -19.24 -26.30
CA THR A 480 11.48 -19.25 -27.32
C THR A 480 10.09 -18.95 -26.76
N LYS A 481 9.92 -19.11 -25.45
CA LYS A 481 8.69 -18.79 -24.71
C LYS A 481 9.07 -18.18 -23.37
N GLU A 482 8.69 -16.93 -23.15
CA GLU A 482 8.92 -16.25 -21.89
C GLU A 482 8.09 -16.85 -20.75
N ALA A 483 8.67 -16.92 -19.56
CA ALA A 483 7.94 -17.25 -18.34
C ALA A 483 7.26 -15.99 -17.79
N PRO A 484 6.08 -16.09 -17.15
CA PRO A 484 5.35 -14.92 -16.66
C PRO A 484 6.10 -14.15 -15.55
N ASN A 485 7.10 -14.78 -14.91
CA ASN A 485 7.91 -14.24 -13.82
C ASN A 485 9.38 -13.98 -14.20
N TYR A 486 9.73 -14.17 -15.48
CA TYR A 486 11.08 -13.90 -15.98
C TYR A 486 11.04 -13.29 -17.37
N SER A 487 11.62 -12.12 -17.53
CA SER A 487 11.81 -11.43 -18.81
C SER A 487 13.25 -10.99 -18.95
N THR A 488 13.81 -11.18 -20.15
CA THR A 488 15.15 -10.72 -20.51
C THR A 488 15.16 -9.29 -21.05
N GLN A 489 14.00 -8.69 -21.26
CA GLN A 489 13.85 -7.34 -21.79
C GLN A 489 13.68 -6.34 -20.64
N ILE A 490 14.75 -5.66 -20.31
CA ILE A 490 14.73 -4.32 -19.73
C ILE A 490 15.71 -3.47 -20.51
#